data_29842253cc0727b0d42942827c3baf08
#
_entry.id   29842253cc0727b0d42942827c3baf08
#
_cell.length_a   1.000
_cell.length_b   1.000
_cell.length_c   1.000
_cell.angle_alpha   90.00
_cell.angle_beta   90.00
_cell.angle_gamma   90.00
#
_symmetry.space_group_name_H-M   'P 1'
#
loop_
_entity.id
_entity.type
_entity.pdbx_description
1 polymer ?
#
loop_
_entity_poly.entity_id
_entity_poly.type
_entity_poly.pdbx_seq_one_letter_code
_entity_poly.pdbx_strand_id
1 'polypeptide(L)'
;MKRIVLSVVVASLAALAPPAPAQTPATGRLMREKLAHTQRILEALTTSNYDLLARESVALSQVASAPGWTVLKMPEYRRHSEEFLRVAEDLAAAARDRDLDLAATRFGALTMSCYQCHKYIKNMRLAR
;
A
#
# COMPACT_ATOMS: atom_id res chain seq x y z
N MET A 1 33.84 44.15 -33.55
CA MET A 1 34.19 43.70 -32.21
C MET A 1 33.05 44.07 -31.28
N LYS A 2 31.97 43.27 -31.18
CA LYS A 2 30.86 43.41 -30.20
C LYS A 2 29.90 42.23 -30.35
N ARG A 3 30.28 41.04 -29.94
CA ARG A 3 29.41 39.86 -29.85
C ARG A 3 29.97 38.88 -28.82
N ILE A 4 29.96 39.16 -27.57
CA ILE A 4 30.17 38.20 -26.49
C ILE A 4 29.68 38.88 -25.20
N VAL A 5 28.42 38.83 -24.84
CA VAL A 5 27.90 38.97 -23.49
C VAL A 5 26.37 38.69 -23.55
N LEU A 6 25.92 37.48 -23.79
CA LEU A 6 24.54 37.10 -23.53
C LEU A 6 24.36 35.57 -23.40
N SER A 7 25.10 34.95 -22.54
CA SER A 7 24.99 33.49 -22.37
C SER A 7 25.26 32.99 -20.94
N VAL A 8 24.97 33.70 -19.89
CA VAL A 8 25.25 33.22 -18.52
C VAL A 8 24.13 33.52 -17.52
N VAL A 9 22.88 33.61 -17.85
CA VAL A 9 21.81 33.85 -16.85
C VAL A 9 20.64 32.86 -16.91
N VAL A 10 20.77 31.65 -17.40
CA VAL A 10 19.64 30.67 -17.40
C VAL A 10 19.92 29.43 -16.55
N ALA A 11 20.97 29.35 -15.79
CA ALA A 11 21.35 28.11 -15.10
C ALA A 11 21.03 28.04 -13.58
N SER A 12 20.20 28.89 -13.01
CA SER A 12 20.07 28.93 -11.52
C SER A 12 18.66 28.86 -10.93
N LEU A 13 17.65 28.40 -11.65
CA LEU A 13 16.29 28.29 -11.07
C LEU A 13 15.74 26.85 -10.89
N ALA A 14 16.58 25.84 -11.03
CA ALA A 14 16.13 24.44 -10.93
C ALA A 14 16.23 23.80 -9.53
N ALA A 15 16.54 24.54 -8.46
CA ALA A 15 16.95 23.96 -7.17
C ALA A 15 16.00 24.18 -5.99
N LEU A 16 14.72 24.53 -6.19
CA LEU A 16 13.80 24.83 -5.08
C LEU A 16 12.47 24.03 -5.08
N ALA A 17 12.44 22.88 -5.73
CA ALA A 17 11.32 21.96 -5.49
C ALA A 17 11.59 21.20 -4.18
N PRO A 18 10.70 21.29 -3.15
CA PRO A 18 10.85 20.45 -1.96
C PRO A 18 10.84 18.98 -2.39
N PRO A 19 11.72 18.13 -1.84
CA PRO A 19 11.73 16.72 -2.16
C PRO A 19 10.34 16.15 -1.84
N ALA A 20 9.71 15.53 -2.83
CA ALA A 20 8.51 14.74 -2.59
C ALA A 20 8.82 13.76 -1.46
N PRO A 21 7.89 13.53 -0.50
CA PRO A 21 8.15 12.58 0.58
C PRO A 21 8.47 11.23 -0.04
N ALA A 22 9.75 10.91 -0.08
CA ALA A 22 10.25 9.63 -0.57
C ALA A 22 9.65 8.56 0.35
N GLN A 23 9.04 7.53 -0.24
CA GLN A 23 8.72 6.33 0.52
C GLN A 23 9.99 5.88 1.21
N THR A 24 9.98 5.78 2.54
CA THR A 24 11.14 5.24 3.21
C THR A 24 11.39 3.83 2.68
N PRO A 25 12.64 3.36 2.57
CA PRO A 25 12.93 1.98 2.12
C PRO A 25 12.14 0.93 2.91
N ALA A 26 11.86 1.20 4.19
CA ALA A 26 11.03 0.37 5.06
C ALA A 26 9.57 0.27 4.57
N THR A 27 8.92 1.39 4.22
CA THR A 27 7.54 1.39 3.69
C THR A 27 7.45 0.64 2.36
N GLY A 28 8.43 0.83 1.47
CA GLY A 28 8.48 0.11 0.20
C GLY A 28 8.61 -1.40 0.38
N ARG A 29 9.37 -1.86 1.39
CA ARG A 29 9.48 -3.27 1.75
C ARG A 29 8.15 -3.83 2.25
N LEU A 30 7.49 -3.15 3.20
CA LEU A 30 6.18 -3.55 3.71
C LEU A 30 5.12 -3.65 2.62
N MET A 31 5.12 -2.73 1.65
CA MET A 31 4.19 -2.78 0.51
C MET A 31 4.44 -3.98 -0.40
N ARG A 32 5.69 -4.36 -0.64
CA ARG A 32 6.02 -5.56 -1.42
C ARG A 32 5.63 -6.84 -0.68
N GLU A 33 5.85 -6.89 0.62
CA GLU A 33 5.46 -8.00 1.47
C GLU A 33 3.93 -8.19 1.48
N LYS A 34 3.16 -7.12 1.65
CA LYS A 34 1.70 -7.15 1.50
C LYS A 34 1.26 -7.68 0.14
N LEU A 35 1.87 -7.20 -0.94
CA LEU A 35 1.55 -7.68 -2.28
C LEU A 35 1.84 -9.18 -2.43
N ALA A 36 2.96 -9.66 -1.89
CA ALA A 36 3.32 -11.08 -1.96
C ALA A 36 2.30 -11.96 -1.23
N HIS A 37 1.88 -11.59 -0.01
CA HIS A 37 0.83 -12.31 0.71
C HIS A 37 -0.52 -12.25 -0.03
N THR A 38 -0.89 -11.09 -0.60
CA THR A 38 -2.13 -10.95 -1.37
C THR A 38 -2.15 -11.86 -2.61
N GLN A 39 -1.03 -12.00 -3.31
CA GLN A 39 -0.91 -12.90 -4.46
C GLN A 39 -1.07 -14.37 -4.05
N ARG A 40 -0.48 -14.79 -2.93
CA ARG A 40 -0.63 -16.16 -2.40
C ARG A 40 -2.05 -16.45 -1.90
N ILE A 41 -2.73 -15.45 -1.36
CA ILE A 41 -4.15 -15.57 -1.00
C ILE A 41 -4.99 -15.81 -2.24
N LEU A 42 -4.74 -15.10 -3.34
CA LEU A 42 -5.43 -15.33 -4.61
C LEU A 42 -5.18 -16.76 -5.14
N GLU A 43 -3.92 -17.23 -5.10
CA GLU A 43 -3.57 -18.61 -5.44
C GLU A 43 -4.35 -19.60 -4.57
N ALA A 44 -4.37 -19.39 -3.27
CA ALA A 44 -5.06 -20.27 -2.32
C ALA A 44 -6.58 -20.33 -2.57
N LEU A 45 -7.22 -19.19 -2.85
CA LEU A 45 -8.63 -19.12 -3.20
C LEU A 45 -8.94 -19.92 -4.49
N THR A 46 -8.14 -19.73 -5.53
CA THR A 46 -8.38 -20.33 -6.84
C THR A 46 -8.05 -21.82 -6.87
N THR A 47 -7.20 -22.30 -5.96
CA THR A 47 -6.84 -23.71 -5.81
C THR A 47 -7.54 -24.41 -4.65
N SER A 48 -8.44 -23.71 -3.94
CA SER A 48 -9.13 -24.21 -2.73
C SER A 48 -8.17 -24.74 -1.65
N ASN A 49 -6.99 -24.11 -1.53
CA ASN A 49 -5.98 -24.48 -0.55
C ASN A 49 -6.21 -23.73 0.78
N TYR A 50 -7.04 -24.30 1.65
CA TYR A 50 -7.44 -23.68 2.94
C TYR A 50 -6.25 -23.41 3.86
N ASP A 51 -5.25 -24.29 3.89
CA ASP A 51 -4.10 -24.12 4.79
C ASP A 51 -3.20 -22.98 4.33
N LEU A 52 -2.99 -22.85 3.02
CA LEU A 52 -2.29 -21.69 2.44
C LEU A 52 -3.10 -20.41 2.68
N LEU A 53 -4.42 -20.44 2.45
CA LEU A 53 -5.31 -19.32 2.63
C LEU A 53 -5.25 -18.77 4.06
N ALA A 54 -5.39 -19.66 5.07
CA ALA A 54 -5.35 -19.28 6.48
C ALA A 54 -3.98 -18.69 6.87
N ARG A 55 -2.88 -19.33 6.47
CA ARG A 55 -1.53 -18.88 6.79
C ARG A 55 -1.22 -17.50 6.20
N GLU A 56 -1.49 -17.32 4.92
CA GLU A 56 -1.16 -16.07 4.23
C GLU A 56 -2.07 -14.91 4.67
N SER A 57 -3.33 -15.18 5.02
CA SER A 57 -4.24 -14.17 5.56
C SER A 57 -3.81 -13.68 6.94
N VAL A 58 -3.36 -14.57 7.82
CA VAL A 58 -2.81 -14.21 9.13
C VAL A 58 -1.52 -13.42 8.95
N ALA A 59 -0.61 -13.86 8.09
CA ALA A 59 0.64 -13.14 7.81
C ALA A 59 0.37 -11.73 7.29
N LEU A 60 -0.62 -11.56 6.40
CA LEU A 60 -1.02 -10.25 5.87
C LEU A 60 -1.52 -9.31 6.98
N SER A 61 -2.34 -9.79 7.92
CA SER A 61 -2.81 -8.98 9.06
C SER A 61 -1.66 -8.58 9.98
N GLN A 62 -0.66 -9.44 10.19
CA GLN A 62 0.53 -9.13 10.97
C GLN A 62 1.38 -8.02 10.31
N VAL A 63 1.58 -8.08 8.99
CA VAL A 63 2.26 -7.02 8.24
C VAL A 63 1.50 -5.70 8.36
N ALA A 64 0.17 -5.73 8.32
CA ALA A 64 -0.67 -4.55 8.46
C ALA A 64 -0.64 -3.92 9.87
N SER A 65 -0.30 -4.71 10.88
CA SER A 65 -0.15 -4.25 12.28
C SER A 65 1.28 -3.78 12.61
N ALA A 66 2.24 -3.92 11.69
CA ALA A 66 3.64 -3.57 11.96
C ALA A 66 3.81 -2.06 12.26
N PRO A 67 4.67 -1.67 13.22
CA PRO A 67 4.88 -0.25 13.57
C PRO A 67 5.31 0.64 12.40
N GLY A 68 6.00 0.09 11.41
CA GLY A 68 6.40 0.78 10.18
C GLY A 68 5.25 1.10 9.23
N TRP A 69 4.04 0.68 9.55
CA TRP A 69 2.84 0.92 8.77
C TRP A 69 2.27 2.33 8.96
N THR A 70 2.34 2.88 10.17
CA THR A 70 1.77 4.19 10.54
C THR A 70 2.76 5.34 10.30
N VAL A 71 3.31 5.44 9.08
CA VAL A 71 4.33 6.43 8.72
C VAL A 71 3.77 7.85 8.52
N LEU A 72 2.47 7.98 8.23
CA LEU A 72 1.81 9.28 8.05
C LEU A 72 0.81 9.54 9.17
N LYS A 73 0.93 10.71 9.83
CA LYS A 73 0.08 11.09 10.97
C LYS A 73 -1.27 11.70 10.55
N MET A 74 -1.70 11.52 9.31
CA MET A 74 -2.94 12.13 8.81
C MET A 74 -4.14 11.26 9.16
N PRO A 75 -5.27 11.85 9.60
CA PRO A 75 -6.46 11.11 10.00
C PRO A 75 -6.96 10.16 8.91
N GLU A 76 -6.99 10.61 7.67
CA GLU A 76 -7.48 9.83 6.53
C GLU A 76 -6.55 8.63 6.20
N TYR A 77 -5.23 8.82 6.30
CA TYR A 77 -4.29 7.71 6.16
C TYR A 77 -4.51 6.65 7.23
N ARG A 78 -4.71 7.08 8.48
CA ARG A 78 -5.00 6.17 9.59
C ARG A 78 -6.29 5.40 9.35
N ARG A 79 -7.36 6.07 8.93
CA ARG A 79 -8.65 5.44 8.59
C ARG A 79 -8.48 4.34 7.53
N HIS A 80 -7.74 4.60 6.45
CA HIS A 80 -7.45 3.58 5.42
C HIS A 80 -6.62 2.41 5.97
N SER A 81 -5.70 2.68 6.89
CA SER A 81 -4.86 1.64 7.50
C SER A 81 -5.68 0.74 8.42
N GLU A 82 -6.55 1.32 9.24
CA GLU A 82 -7.46 0.60 10.14
C GLU A 82 -8.48 -0.24 9.34
N GLU A 83 -9.04 0.32 8.28
CA GLU A 83 -9.96 -0.41 7.39
C GLU A 83 -9.28 -1.61 6.72
N PHE A 84 -8.05 -1.43 6.23
CA PHE A 84 -7.29 -2.54 5.64
C PHE A 84 -7.05 -3.64 6.67
N LEU A 85 -6.61 -3.29 7.88
CA LEU A 85 -6.36 -4.26 8.95
C LEU A 85 -7.64 -5.05 9.28
N ARG A 86 -8.76 -4.36 9.48
CA ARG A 86 -10.04 -4.99 9.77
C ARG A 86 -10.44 -6.00 8.68
N VAL A 87 -10.33 -5.62 7.41
CA VAL A 87 -10.67 -6.53 6.29
C VAL A 87 -9.70 -7.71 6.20
N ALA A 88 -8.42 -7.51 6.51
CA ALA A 88 -7.44 -8.60 6.54
C ALA A 88 -7.74 -9.60 7.69
N GLU A 89 -8.17 -9.11 8.85
CA GLU A 89 -8.59 -9.95 9.98
C GLU A 89 -9.87 -10.73 9.66
N ASP A 90 -10.87 -10.08 9.01
CA ASP A 90 -12.11 -10.74 8.56
C ASP A 90 -11.80 -11.85 7.54
N LEU A 91 -10.85 -11.61 6.62
CA LEU A 91 -10.40 -12.61 5.65
C LEU A 91 -9.73 -13.80 6.37
N ALA A 92 -8.87 -13.52 7.34
CA ALA A 92 -8.23 -14.57 8.14
C ALA A 92 -9.23 -15.38 8.96
N ALA A 93 -10.31 -14.77 9.44
CA ALA A 93 -11.41 -15.48 10.12
C ALA A 93 -12.13 -16.42 9.16
N ALA A 94 -12.58 -15.92 8.00
CA ALA A 94 -13.23 -16.75 6.98
C ALA A 94 -12.34 -17.93 6.51
N ALA A 95 -11.03 -17.70 6.41
CA ALA A 95 -10.07 -18.74 6.05
C ALA A 95 -9.98 -19.86 7.13
N ARG A 96 -9.97 -19.49 8.41
CA ARG A 96 -9.98 -20.46 9.52
C ARG A 96 -11.26 -21.28 9.56
N ASP A 97 -12.39 -20.63 9.27
CA ASP A 97 -13.70 -21.27 9.22
C ASP A 97 -13.91 -22.14 7.96
N ARG A 98 -12.91 -22.12 7.05
CA ARG A 98 -12.94 -22.84 5.78
C ARG A 98 -14.12 -22.42 4.88
N ASP A 99 -14.58 -21.19 5.03
CA ASP A 99 -15.61 -20.59 4.20
C ASP A 99 -14.98 -19.88 2.99
N LEU A 100 -14.90 -20.62 1.89
CA LEU A 100 -14.21 -20.13 0.68
C LEU A 100 -14.96 -18.97 0.01
N ASP A 101 -16.30 -18.99 0.02
CA ASP A 101 -17.12 -17.95 -0.61
C ASP A 101 -17.04 -16.64 0.18
N LEU A 102 -17.11 -16.74 1.50
CA LEU A 102 -16.89 -15.58 2.37
C LEU A 102 -15.46 -15.05 2.22
N ALA A 103 -14.45 -15.93 2.20
CA ALA A 103 -13.06 -15.54 2.01
C ALA A 103 -12.84 -14.83 0.66
N ALA A 104 -13.43 -15.31 -0.41
CA ALA A 104 -13.37 -14.64 -1.73
C ALA A 104 -14.02 -13.25 -1.70
N THR A 105 -15.16 -13.11 -1.02
CA THR A 105 -15.81 -11.80 -0.82
C THR A 105 -14.93 -10.85 -0.02
N ARG A 106 -14.31 -11.32 1.08
CA ARG A 106 -13.37 -10.51 1.88
C ARG A 106 -12.10 -10.15 1.11
N PHE A 107 -11.62 -11.03 0.26
CA PHE A 107 -10.49 -10.74 -0.63
C PHE A 107 -10.80 -9.62 -1.64
N GLY A 108 -12.02 -9.60 -2.18
CA GLY A 108 -12.50 -8.49 -3.02
C GLY A 108 -12.49 -7.15 -2.26
N ALA A 109 -13.02 -7.14 -1.03
CA ALA A 109 -12.99 -5.96 -0.15
C ALA A 109 -11.55 -5.52 0.19
N LEU A 110 -10.65 -6.47 0.45
CA LEU A 110 -9.22 -6.22 0.70
C LEU A 110 -8.57 -5.51 -0.49
N THR A 111 -8.80 -6.00 -1.70
CA THR A 111 -8.26 -5.42 -2.92
C THR A 111 -8.76 -3.99 -3.12
N MET A 112 -10.04 -3.74 -2.84
CA MET A 112 -10.60 -2.39 -2.89
C MET A 112 -10.00 -1.45 -1.85
N SER A 113 -9.71 -1.91 -0.64
CA SER A 113 -9.04 -1.09 0.38
C SER A 113 -7.62 -0.71 -0.03
N CYS A 114 -6.88 -1.62 -0.69
CA CYS A 114 -5.57 -1.30 -1.29
C CYS A 114 -5.69 -0.16 -2.31
N TYR A 115 -6.63 -0.28 -3.24
CA TYR A 115 -6.84 0.71 -4.29
C TYR A 115 -7.23 2.09 -3.72
N GLN A 116 -8.17 2.14 -2.77
CA GLN A 116 -8.66 3.38 -2.18
C GLN A 116 -7.55 4.13 -1.43
N CYS A 117 -6.76 3.44 -0.62
CA CYS A 117 -5.61 4.01 0.06
C CYS A 117 -4.57 4.56 -0.94
N HIS A 118 -4.21 3.79 -1.95
CA HIS A 118 -3.27 4.21 -2.98
C HIS A 118 -3.78 5.39 -3.81
N LYS A 119 -5.08 5.42 -4.15
CA LYS A 119 -5.74 6.55 -4.80
C LYS A 119 -5.65 7.82 -3.96
N TYR A 120 -5.93 7.73 -2.66
CA TYR A 120 -5.80 8.84 -1.73
C TYR A 120 -4.37 9.40 -1.69
N ILE A 121 -3.36 8.54 -1.51
CA ILE A 121 -1.94 8.94 -1.48
C ILE A 121 -1.50 9.59 -2.80
N LYS A 122 -1.94 9.05 -3.93
CA LYS A 122 -1.66 9.63 -5.26
C LYS A 122 -2.25 11.05 -5.38
N ASN A 123 -3.50 11.23 -5.00
CA ASN A 123 -4.19 12.51 -5.10
C ASN A 123 -3.53 13.58 -4.20
N MET A 124 -3.07 13.21 -3.01
CA MET A 124 -2.32 14.12 -2.15
C MET A 124 -1.00 14.61 -2.76
N ARG A 125 -0.30 13.73 -3.51
CA ARG A 125 0.96 14.11 -4.17
C ARG A 125 0.73 15.04 -5.35
N LEU A 126 -0.41 14.95 -6.02
CA LEU A 126 -0.77 15.81 -7.16
C LEU A 126 -1.31 17.18 -6.73
N ALA A 127 -1.81 17.30 -5.49
CA ALA A 127 -2.35 18.54 -4.94
C ALA A 127 -1.30 19.47 -4.30
N ARG A 128 -0.02 19.06 -4.32
CA ARG A 128 1.14 19.85 -3.84
C ARG A 128 1.93 20.41 -5.00
#